data_81e6d7d37e15b253a8891b3c37fe5966
#
_entry.id   81e6d7d37e15b253a8891b3c37fe5966
#
_cell.length_a   1.000
_cell.length_b   1.000
_cell.length_c   1.000
_cell.angle_alpha   90.00
_cell.angle_beta   90.00
_cell.angle_gamma   90.00
#
_symmetry.space_group_name_H-M   'P 1'
#
loop_
_entity.id
_entity.type
_entity.pdbx_description
1 polymer ?
#
loop_
_entity_poly.entity_id
_entity_poly.type
_entity_poly.pdbx_seq_one_letter_code
_entity_poly.pdbx_strand_id
1 'polypeptide(L)'
;MSNIEKGINVIIEDGVKIGENCVIGHNAVIHRGVIIGDDVTIGDNTVLGKEPFAASTSATTSIEELKPLSLGNGTTIGASCVIYKGASLGEKCFVGDLATIREKTTIGDRTIVGKGATVENGTSVGKRVKIETGAYVTAFSTIEDYCFIA
;
A
#
# COMPACT_ATOMS: atom_id res chain seq x y z
N MET A 1 19.08 0.67 -16.90
CA MET A 1 19.39 0.38 -15.50
C MET A 1 18.57 1.26 -14.58
N SER A 2 17.85 0.69 -13.66
CA SER A 2 17.03 1.49 -12.76
C SER A 2 17.89 2.26 -11.75
N ASN A 3 17.51 3.49 -11.48
CA ASN A 3 18.14 4.36 -10.50
C ASN A 3 17.38 4.21 -9.18
N ILE A 4 17.84 3.28 -8.35
CA ILE A 4 17.19 2.95 -7.08
C ILE A 4 18.14 3.32 -5.93
N GLU A 5 17.63 4.12 -5.00
CA GLU A 5 18.34 4.46 -3.78
C GLU A 5 17.78 3.61 -2.64
N LYS A 6 18.64 2.80 -2.01
CA LYS A 6 18.23 1.89 -0.94
C LYS A 6 18.94 2.21 0.35
N GLY A 7 18.19 2.14 1.45
CA GLY A 7 18.78 2.18 2.77
C GLY A 7 19.42 0.86 3.18
N ILE A 8 19.70 0.72 4.47
CA ILE A 8 20.36 -0.44 5.07
C ILE A 8 19.29 -1.50 5.42
N ASN A 9 19.66 -2.78 5.28
CA ASN A 9 18.81 -3.93 5.65
C ASN A 9 17.50 -3.99 4.87
N VAL A 10 17.49 -3.58 3.63
CA VAL A 10 16.32 -3.69 2.77
C VAL A 10 16.23 -5.12 2.24
N ILE A 11 15.07 -5.73 2.40
CA ILE A 11 14.79 -7.07 1.88
C ILE A 11 13.88 -6.95 0.68
N ILE A 12 14.33 -7.45 -0.46
CA ILE A 12 13.57 -7.48 -1.70
C ILE A 12 13.51 -8.94 -2.14
N GLU A 13 12.31 -9.53 -2.08
CA GLU A 13 12.12 -10.92 -2.44
C GLU A 13 12.02 -11.12 -3.95
N ASP A 14 11.96 -12.38 -4.37
CA ASP A 14 11.98 -12.75 -5.79
C ASP A 14 10.78 -12.17 -6.54
N GLY A 15 11.01 -11.83 -7.80
CA GLY A 15 9.96 -11.39 -8.72
C GLY A 15 9.46 -9.97 -8.50
N VAL A 16 10.06 -9.21 -7.58
CA VAL A 16 9.74 -7.79 -7.38
C VAL A 16 10.21 -6.99 -8.58
N LYS A 17 9.36 -6.11 -9.08
CA LYS A 17 9.68 -5.19 -10.17
C LYS A 17 9.68 -3.77 -9.63
N ILE A 18 10.75 -3.05 -9.87
CA ILE A 18 10.92 -1.67 -9.38
C ILE A 18 11.27 -0.78 -10.55
N GLY A 19 10.53 0.30 -10.72
CA GLY A 19 10.77 1.28 -11.77
C GLY A 19 11.98 2.18 -11.51
N GLU A 20 12.04 3.28 -12.25
CA GLU A 20 13.15 4.24 -12.19
C GLU A 20 12.96 5.22 -11.04
N ASN A 21 14.08 5.76 -10.52
CA ASN A 21 14.11 6.85 -9.54
C ASN A 21 13.34 6.56 -8.24
N CYS A 22 13.37 5.31 -7.80
CA CYS A 22 12.73 4.93 -6.55
C CYS A 22 13.66 5.10 -5.36
N VAL A 23 13.10 5.45 -4.21
CA VAL A 23 13.82 5.56 -2.94
C VAL A 23 13.18 4.59 -1.95
N ILE A 24 13.99 3.73 -1.36
CA ILE A 24 13.53 2.72 -0.42
C ILE A 24 14.27 2.92 0.90
N GLY A 25 13.52 3.17 1.96
CA GLY A 25 14.08 3.43 3.29
C GLY A 25 14.69 2.22 3.96
N HIS A 26 15.30 2.45 5.11
CA HIS A 26 15.96 1.39 5.89
C HIS A 26 14.96 0.36 6.41
N ASN A 27 15.39 -0.89 6.46
CA ASN A 27 14.61 -2.00 7.02
C ASN A 27 13.28 -2.25 6.31
N ALA A 28 13.10 -1.72 5.11
CA ALA A 28 11.90 -2.01 4.32
C ALA A 28 11.91 -3.47 3.88
N VAL A 29 10.73 -4.09 3.86
CA VAL A 29 10.56 -5.45 3.38
C VAL A 29 9.59 -5.42 2.21
N ILE A 30 10.07 -5.84 1.05
CA ILE A 30 9.25 -5.91 -0.16
C ILE A 30 9.09 -7.38 -0.51
N HIS A 31 7.90 -7.88 -0.29
CA HIS A 31 7.60 -9.29 -0.50
C HIS A 31 7.48 -9.64 -1.97
N ARG A 32 7.50 -10.93 -2.22
CA ARG A 32 7.51 -11.54 -3.54
C ARG A 32 6.47 -10.95 -4.49
N GLY A 33 6.91 -10.63 -5.70
CA GLY A 33 6.03 -10.24 -6.80
C GLY A 33 5.49 -8.81 -6.77
N VAL A 34 5.81 -8.01 -5.76
CA VAL A 34 5.34 -6.60 -5.70
C VAL A 34 5.80 -5.84 -6.93
N ILE A 35 4.91 -5.02 -7.48
CA ILE A 35 5.18 -4.20 -8.66
C ILE A 35 5.18 -2.73 -8.23
N ILE A 36 6.31 -2.07 -8.41
CA ILE A 36 6.52 -0.67 -8.03
C ILE A 36 6.80 0.13 -9.28
N GLY A 37 6.04 1.19 -9.51
CA GLY A 37 6.23 2.07 -10.64
C GLY A 37 7.46 2.97 -10.51
N ASP A 38 7.50 4.02 -11.33
CA ASP A 38 8.59 5.01 -11.32
C ASP A 38 8.36 6.07 -10.25
N ASP A 39 9.44 6.68 -9.76
CA ASP A 39 9.38 7.83 -8.85
C ASP A 39 8.62 7.52 -7.54
N VAL A 40 8.72 6.29 -7.07
CA VAL A 40 8.06 5.84 -5.83
C VAL A 40 9.02 6.00 -4.66
N THR A 41 8.51 6.52 -3.55
CA THR A 41 9.26 6.65 -2.30
C THR A 41 8.62 5.75 -1.25
N ILE A 42 9.44 4.93 -0.60
CA ILE A 42 9.00 3.99 0.44
C ILE A 42 9.78 4.31 1.71
N GLY A 43 9.05 4.59 2.79
CA GLY A 43 9.66 4.96 4.06
C GLY A 43 10.26 3.79 4.82
N ASP A 44 10.98 4.13 5.90
CA ASP A 44 11.66 3.15 6.74
C ASP A 44 10.67 2.19 7.38
N ASN A 45 11.09 0.94 7.58
CA ASN A 45 10.33 -0.10 8.29
C ASN A 45 8.98 -0.44 7.64
N THR A 46 8.76 -0.06 6.40
CA THR A 46 7.52 -0.35 5.69
C THR A 46 7.55 -1.76 5.11
N VAL A 47 6.42 -2.44 5.19
CA VAL A 47 6.24 -3.78 4.65
C VAL A 47 5.25 -3.74 3.49
N LEU A 48 5.71 -4.15 2.31
CA LEU A 48 4.88 -4.18 1.10
C LEU A 48 4.64 -5.62 0.67
N GLY A 49 3.39 -5.93 0.35
CA GLY A 49 3.02 -7.23 -0.20
C GLY A 49 2.85 -8.32 0.83
N LYS A 50 2.55 -7.95 2.07
CA LYS A 50 2.34 -8.92 3.15
C LYS A 50 1.17 -9.85 2.82
N GLU A 51 1.38 -11.16 3.03
CA GLU A 51 0.29 -12.13 2.96
C GLU A 51 -0.64 -11.96 4.16
N PRO A 52 -1.96 -11.96 3.97
CA PRO A 52 -2.86 -11.87 5.10
C PRO A 52 -2.90 -13.17 5.89
N PHE A 53 -3.01 -13.04 7.21
CA PHE A 53 -3.31 -14.16 8.08
C PHE A 53 -4.76 -14.02 8.54
N ALA A 54 -5.52 -15.10 8.46
CA ALA A 54 -6.88 -15.11 8.94
C ALA A 54 -6.95 -15.70 10.34
N ALA A 55 -7.56 -15.00 11.28
CA ALA A 55 -7.93 -15.59 12.55
C ALA A 55 -9.00 -16.65 12.28
N SER A 56 -9.07 -17.68 13.10
CA SER A 56 -10.04 -18.77 12.92
C SER A 56 -11.49 -18.29 12.92
N THR A 57 -11.74 -17.15 13.54
CA THR A 57 -13.06 -16.53 13.65
C THR A 57 -13.26 -15.35 12.70
N SER A 58 -12.34 -15.11 11.77
CA SER A 58 -12.45 -14.00 10.85
C SER A 58 -13.62 -14.17 9.90
N ALA A 59 -14.43 -13.13 9.77
CA ALA A 59 -15.56 -13.10 8.85
C ALA A 59 -15.22 -12.45 7.51
N THR A 60 -14.11 -11.74 7.42
CA THR A 60 -13.79 -10.89 6.27
C THR A 60 -12.55 -11.31 5.50
N THR A 61 -11.62 -12.04 6.14
CA THR A 61 -10.40 -12.50 5.49
C THR A 61 -10.61 -13.89 4.93
N SER A 62 -10.43 -14.03 3.62
CA SER A 62 -10.49 -15.32 2.95
C SER A 62 -9.09 -15.75 2.54
N ILE A 63 -8.85 -17.07 2.56
CA ILE A 63 -7.60 -17.64 2.08
C ILE A 63 -7.80 -17.96 0.60
N GLU A 64 -7.30 -17.11 -0.26
CA GLU A 64 -7.32 -17.33 -1.70
C GLU A 64 -6.06 -16.72 -2.31
N GLU A 65 -5.78 -17.08 -3.54
CA GLU A 65 -4.66 -16.49 -4.26
C GLU A 65 -4.94 -15.03 -4.57
N LEU A 66 -4.00 -14.17 -4.20
CA LEU A 66 -4.11 -12.74 -4.39
C LEU A 66 -3.19 -12.27 -5.52
N LYS A 67 -3.62 -11.22 -6.21
CA LYS A 67 -2.78 -10.55 -7.20
C LYS A 67 -1.63 -9.84 -6.47
N PRO A 68 -0.49 -9.63 -7.13
CA PRO A 68 0.60 -8.85 -6.54
C PRO A 68 0.13 -7.45 -6.15
N LEU A 69 0.70 -6.92 -5.07
CA LEU A 69 0.55 -5.50 -4.75
C LEU A 69 1.16 -4.69 -5.90
N SER A 70 0.45 -3.65 -6.30
CA SER A 70 0.90 -2.73 -7.35
C SER A 70 0.84 -1.30 -6.85
N LEU A 71 1.94 -0.56 -7.02
CA LEU A 71 2.04 0.86 -6.70
C LEU A 71 2.26 1.66 -7.98
N GLY A 72 1.40 2.63 -8.24
CA GLY A 72 1.51 3.50 -9.42
C GLY A 72 2.65 4.51 -9.30
N ASN A 73 3.00 5.12 -10.42
CA ASN A 73 4.09 6.09 -10.50
C ASN A 73 3.87 7.28 -9.56
N GLY A 74 4.93 7.75 -8.96
CA GLY A 74 4.91 8.94 -8.12
C GLY A 74 4.26 8.75 -6.75
N THR A 75 3.94 7.54 -6.36
CA THR A 75 3.33 7.24 -5.07
C THR A 75 4.36 7.31 -3.94
N THR A 76 3.95 7.88 -2.83
CA THR A 76 4.76 7.97 -1.61
C THR A 76 4.13 7.15 -0.50
N ILE A 77 4.91 6.26 0.06
CA ILE A 77 4.52 5.45 1.22
C ILE A 77 5.38 5.89 2.40
N GLY A 78 4.74 6.26 3.49
CA GLY A 78 5.44 6.69 4.70
C GLY A 78 6.16 5.56 5.43
N ALA A 79 6.60 5.86 6.65
CA ALA A 79 7.31 4.91 7.49
C ALA A 79 6.35 3.99 8.21
N SER A 80 6.79 2.76 8.46
CA SER A 80 6.06 1.77 9.27
C SER A 80 4.64 1.49 8.76
N CYS A 81 4.46 1.57 7.46
CA CYS A 81 3.20 1.19 6.81
C CYS A 81 3.19 -0.31 6.54
N VAL A 82 1.99 -0.89 6.50
CA VAL A 82 1.82 -2.27 6.07
C VAL A 82 0.79 -2.28 4.95
N ILE A 83 1.22 -2.65 3.75
CA ILE A 83 0.33 -2.74 2.58
C ILE A 83 0.33 -4.18 2.11
N TYR A 84 -0.84 -4.77 2.04
CA TYR A 84 -0.99 -6.20 1.80
C TYR A 84 -0.95 -6.55 0.31
N LYS A 85 -0.53 -7.76 0.05
CA LYS A 85 -0.69 -8.39 -1.25
C LYS A 85 -2.17 -8.34 -1.67
N GLY A 86 -2.42 -8.08 -2.94
CA GLY A 86 -3.79 -7.94 -3.44
C GLY A 86 -4.31 -6.51 -3.42
N ALA A 87 -3.57 -5.57 -2.86
CA ALA A 87 -3.92 -4.16 -2.94
C ALA A 87 -3.37 -3.55 -4.24
N SER A 88 -4.01 -2.49 -4.69
CA SER A 88 -3.57 -1.75 -5.88
C SER A 88 -3.73 -0.25 -5.63
N LEU A 89 -2.64 0.47 -5.71
CA LEU A 89 -2.62 1.93 -5.57
C LEU A 89 -2.31 2.56 -6.93
N GLY A 90 -3.06 3.58 -7.29
CA GLY A 90 -2.86 4.34 -8.51
C GLY A 90 -1.63 5.24 -8.44
N GLU A 91 -1.60 6.22 -9.33
CA GLU A 91 -0.49 7.17 -9.43
C GLU A 91 -0.61 8.28 -8.40
N LYS A 92 0.54 8.75 -7.93
CA LYS A 92 0.64 9.92 -7.04
C LYS A 92 -0.23 9.83 -5.79
N CYS A 93 -0.41 8.62 -5.28
CA CYS A 93 -1.03 8.41 -3.98
C CYS A 93 -0.06 8.80 -2.87
N PHE A 94 -0.59 9.19 -1.74
CA PHE A 94 0.20 9.47 -0.54
C PHE A 94 -0.34 8.62 0.61
N VAL A 95 0.50 7.82 1.20
CA VAL A 95 0.15 6.99 2.36
C VAL A 95 0.98 7.45 3.54
N GLY A 96 0.33 7.97 4.55
CA GLY A 96 1.00 8.50 5.75
C GLY A 96 1.59 7.41 6.63
N ASP A 97 2.46 7.82 7.54
CA ASP A 97 3.13 6.88 8.45
C ASP A 97 2.11 6.03 9.21
N LEU A 98 2.47 4.80 9.49
CA LEU A 98 1.67 3.86 10.31
C LEU A 98 0.32 3.46 9.71
N ALA A 99 0.08 3.75 8.44
CA ALA A 99 -1.17 3.35 7.80
C ALA A 99 -1.14 1.86 7.43
N THR A 100 -2.31 1.26 7.38
CA THR A 100 -2.50 -0.12 6.95
C THR A 100 -3.51 -0.18 5.82
N ILE A 101 -3.13 -0.81 4.72
CA ILE A 101 -4.02 -1.04 3.58
C ILE A 101 -4.08 -2.53 3.34
N ARG A 102 -5.27 -3.11 3.52
CA ARG A 102 -5.47 -4.54 3.45
C ARG A 102 -5.61 -5.05 2.02
N GLU A 103 -5.67 -6.36 1.89
CA GLU A 103 -5.77 -7.07 0.61
C GLU A 103 -7.06 -6.72 -0.15
N LYS A 104 -7.03 -6.84 -1.47
CA LYS A 104 -8.16 -6.57 -2.36
C LYS A 104 -8.71 -5.14 -2.27
N THR A 105 -7.89 -4.22 -1.83
CA THR A 105 -8.23 -2.81 -1.76
C THR A 105 -7.70 -2.11 -2.99
N THR A 106 -8.52 -1.27 -3.61
CA THR A 106 -8.10 -0.39 -4.69
C THR A 106 -8.13 1.05 -4.24
N ILE A 107 -7.04 1.77 -4.48
CA ILE A 107 -6.92 3.19 -4.15
C ILE A 107 -6.69 3.94 -5.46
N GLY A 108 -7.57 4.86 -5.79
CA GLY A 108 -7.47 5.65 -7.02
C GLY A 108 -6.37 6.70 -6.97
N ASP A 109 -6.06 7.27 -8.14
CA ASP A 109 -4.98 8.24 -8.30
C ASP A 109 -5.12 9.44 -7.35
N ARG A 110 -4.00 9.94 -6.86
CA ARG A 110 -3.90 11.15 -6.04
C ARG A 110 -4.71 11.10 -4.74
N THR A 111 -5.05 9.92 -4.28
CA THR A 111 -5.73 9.73 -3.00
C THR A 111 -4.71 9.79 -1.86
N ILE A 112 -5.12 10.39 -0.76
CA ILE A 112 -4.33 10.50 0.46
C ILE A 112 -4.92 9.56 1.50
N VAL A 113 -4.10 8.65 2.01
CA VAL A 113 -4.43 7.82 3.18
C VAL A 113 -3.63 8.38 4.34
N GLY A 114 -4.31 8.97 5.29
CA GLY A 114 -3.69 9.69 6.39
C GLY A 114 -2.89 8.81 7.35
N LYS A 115 -2.07 9.46 8.15
CA LYS A 115 -1.25 8.81 9.16
C LYS A 115 -2.10 7.92 10.08
N GLY A 116 -1.68 6.67 10.26
CA GLY A 116 -2.38 5.73 11.13
C GLY A 116 -3.76 5.30 10.67
N ALA A 117 -4.18 5.71 9.48
CA ALA A 117 -5.47 5.28 8.94
C ALA A 117 -5.43 3.80 8.55
N THR A 118 -6.57 3.16 8.61
CA THR A 118 -6.73 1.77 8.20
C THR A 118 -7.77 1.68 7.11
N VAL A 119 -7.42 1.01 6.01
CA VAL A 119 -8.36 0.68 4.94
C VAL A 119 -8.44 -0.83 4.88
N GLU A 120 -9.58 -1.37 5.30
CA GLU A 120 -9.79 -2.80 5.40
C GLU A 120 -9.99 -3.46 4.04
N ASN A 121 -9.92 -4.78 4.03
CA ASN A 121 -9.93 -5.57 2.81
C ASN A 121 -11.20 -5.40 1.97
N GLY A 122 -11.05 -5.57 0.67
CA GLY A 122 -12.16 -5.52 -0.28
C GLY A 122 -12.76 -4.14 -0.50
N THR A 123 -12.07 -3.08 -0.06
CA THR A 123 -12.55 -1.72 -0.16
C THR A 123 -12.11 -1.09 -1.48
N SER A 124 -13.00 -0.33 -2.08
CA SER A 124 -12.73 0.44 -3.29
C SER A 124 -12.75 1.93 -2.96
N VAL A 125 -11.62 2.58 -3.16
CA VAL A 125 -11.47 4.02 -2.92
C VAL A 125 -11.17 4.71 -4.25
N GLY A 126 -11.94 5.72 -4.58
CA GLY A 126 -11.79 6.47 -5.81
C GLY A 126 -10.55 7.35 -5.84
N LYS A 127 -10.49 8.22 -6.84
CA LYS A 127 -9.38 9.16 -7.02
C LYS A 127 -9.62 10.44 -6.22
N ARG A 128 -8.52 11.09 -5.84
CA ARG A 128 -8.53 12.37 -5.11
C ARG A 128 -9.39 12.34 -3.85
N VAL A 129 -9.43 11.18 -3.22
CA VAL A 129 -10.08 11.00 -1.93
C VAL A 129 -9.08 11.40 -0.84
N LYS A 130 -9.58 11.96 0.24
CA LYS A 130 -8.75 12.30 1.40
C LYS A 130 -9.29 11.54 2.60
N ILE A 131 -8.52 10.56 3.05
CA ILE A 131 -8.82 9.80 4.26
C ILE A 131 -7.94 10.38 5.36
N GLU A 132 -8.56 10.95 6.38
CA GLU A 132 -7.85 11.68 7.43
C GLU A 132 -7.08 10.77 8.38
N THR A 133 -6.19 11.39 9.15
CA THR A 133 -5.39 10.73 10.17
C THR A 133 -6.26 9.90 11.11
N GLY A 134 -5.87 8.64 11.30
CA GLY A 134 -6.54 7.74 12.24
C GLY A 134 -7.91 7.23 11.79
N ALA A 135 -8.38 7.57 10.61
CA ALA A 135 -9.67 7.10 10.13
C ALA A 135 -9.66 5.58 9.93
N TYR A 136 -10.79 4.96 10.20
CA TYR A 136 -10.96 3.52 9.98
C TYR A 136 -12.03 3.29 8.92
N VAL A 137 -11.62 2.71 7.80
CA VAL A 137 -12.54 2.35 6.71
C VAL A 137 -12.77 0.85 6.78
N THR A 138 -13.98 0.46 7.10
CA THR A 138 -14.33 -0.95 7.29
C THR A 138 -14.29 -1.72 5.97
N ALA A 139 -14.20 -3.04 6.08
CA ALA A 139 -14.11 -3.93 4.91
C ALA A 139 -15.31 -3.77 3.97
N PHE A 140 -15.06 -4.00 2.69
CA PHE A 140 -16.07 -3.98 1.62
C PHE A 140 -16.77 -2.63 1.45
N SER A 141 -16.12 -1.55 1.86
CA SER A 141 -16.64 -0.20 1.64
C SER A 141 -16.34 0.28 0.22
N THR A 142 -17.16 1.22 -0.23
CA THR A 142 -16.92 1.94 -1.47
C THR A 142 -16.90 3.43 -1.16
N ILE A 143 -15.80 4.09 -1.51
CA ILE A 143 -15.65 5.53 -1.36
C ILE A 143 -15.44 6.09 -2.76
N GLU A 144 -16.35 6.96 -3.20
CA GLU A 144 -16.30 7.52 -4.53
C GLU A 144 -15.27 8.64 -4.62
N ASP A 145 -15.02 9.11 -5.84
CA ASP A 145 -14.04 10.16 -6.13
C ASP A 145 -14.30 11.43 -5.31
N TYR A 146 -13.23 12.12 -4.93
CA TYR A 146 -13.27 13.41 -4.27
C TYR A 146 -13.91 13.44 -2.88
N CYS A 147 -14.16 12.28 -2.28
CA CYS A 147 -14.71 12.23 -0.93
C CYS A 147 -13.67 12.61 0.13
N PHE A 148 -14.15 13.13 1.23
CA PHE A 148 -13.36 13.46 2.40
C PHE A 148 -13.87 12.61 3.57
N ILE A 149 -12.99 11.78 4.13
CA ILE A 149 -13.34 10.88 5.24
C ILE A 149 -12.59 11.33 6.48
N ALA A 150 -13.31 11.77 7.46
CA ALA A 150 -12.73 12.20 8.73
C ALA A 150 -12.65 11.06 9.75
#